data_dd7b4868b8dfd2c1a686ad80f20c5d9e
#
_entry.id   dd7b4868b8dfd2c1a686ad80f20c5d9e
#
_cell.length_a   1.000
_cell.length_b   1.000
_cell.length_c   1.000
_cell.angle_alpha   90.00
_cell.angle_beta   90.00
_cell.angle_gamma   90.00
#
_symmetry.space_group_name_H-M   'P 1'
#
loop_
_entity.id
_entity.type
_entity.pdbx_description
1 polymer ?
#
loop_
_entity_poly.entity_id
_entity_poly.type
_entity_poly.pdbx_seq_one_letter_code
_entity_poly.pdbx_strand_id
1 'polypeptide(L)'
;VSAIYHLGLNKPFEFQRLFGMGELLYDSASMVLTNMPKTSIYAPVGAYKDLLPYLVRRLLENGANSSFINRLLNAEVDPHKLAENPATVLKLKIQKNNLLQIKLPENMFHDRDNSPGLDLAERENIDAMKLHLTKYENIKFQASSCIGSSGIKNEVKSLCNSRIIGSVIFDQPDFIKNTLGKQSVNFDWARTTVAHRISILTKAADLIQIHAGELLYLLLHETGKTIEDAWDELREAEDFLRFYCNEARNLQTKSLVLKGPTGELNEISYHPKGTFLCISPWNFPVAILVGQISAALITGNNVLAKPSEFASLLGKKVIEIFYEAGVPKEALMVIFGGAEQGDALSKIDHIQGVSFTGSHQTAKLINKNLAAKKGPITPIIAETGGLNVMVVDSSALLEQVTDDVVRSAFNSAGQRCSALRLILVQEEIYEDTWKIITGAMKELMLDTPNNFETDVGPIINKDAYKKLAKYINSFDGTNKKFQSHDHVPEKNIISPCLIELNSLNEINDEQFGPILHIYKYKAHSLGDHLQKINDKNFGLTLGIHSRIESKYDEISLLLNAGNAYVNRDMVGAVVGVQPFGGEGLSGCGLKAGGPNYLLQFVNERVVSKNTVAFGGNTELLNLDKE
;
A
#
# COMPACT_ATOMS: atom_id res chain seq x y z
N VAL A 1 -1.86 7.38 44.49
CA VAL A 1 -2.70 7.86 45.60
C VAL A 1 -2.04 9.05 46.29
N SER A 2 -0.87 8.91 46.94
CA SER A 2 -0.22 10.00 47.70
C SER A 2 0.09 11.26 46.89
N ALA A 3 0.63 11.10 45.67
CA ALA A 3 0.90 12.23 44.78
C ALA A 3 -0.39 12.99 44.40
N ILE A 4 -1.46 12.28 44.06
CA ILE A 4 -2.77 12.88 43.74
C ILE A 4 -3.34 13.59 44.97
N TYR A 5 -3.23 12.97 46.17
CA TYR A 5 -3.64 13.58 47.40
C TYR A 5 -2.95 14.95 47.62
N HIS A 6 -1.62 15.00 47.51
CA HIS A 6 -0.87 16.25 47.68
C HIS A 6 -1.14 17.30 46.62
N LEU A 7 -1.35 16.90 45.36
CA LEU A 7 -1.70 17.82 44.27
C LEU A 7 -3.15 18.32 44.35
N GLY A 8 -4.04 17.53 44.97
CA GLY A 8 -5.47 17.81 45.06
C GLY A 8 -5.92 18.52 46.35
N LEU A 9 -5.01 18.81 47.31
CA LEU A 9 -5.33 19.31 48.66
C LEU A 9 -6.33 20.49 48.69
N ASN A 10 -6.40 21.32 47.65
CA ASN A 10 -7.25 22.49 47.60
C ASN A 10 -8.45 22.34 46.64
N LYS A 11 -8.74 21.12 46.16
CA LYS A 11 -9.83 20.85 45.22
C LYS A 11 -10.66 19.65 45.70
N PRO A 12 -11.99 19.71 45.55
CA PRO A 12 -12.84 18.56 45.85
C PRO A 12 -12.58 17.43 44.81
N PHE A 13 -12.24 16.24 45.28
CA PHE A 13 -12.09 15.05 44.46
C PHE A 13 -12.37 13.80 45.27
N GLU A 14 -12.63 12.69 44.62
CA GLU A 14 -12.71 11.35 45.22
C GLU A 14 -11.76 10.39 44.53
N PHE A 15 -11.31 9.39 45.25
CA PHE A 15 -10.64 8.24 44.67
C PHE A 15 -11.66 7.20 44.26
N GLN A 16 -11.42 6.56 43.12
CA GLN A 16 -12.22 5.45 42.66
C GLN A 16 -11.33 4.21 42.49
N ARG A 17 -11.74 3.08 43.02
CA ARG A 17 -11.06 1.81 42.84
C ARG A 17 -12.02 0.70 42.37
N LEU A 18 -11.49 -0.22 41.58
CA LEU A 18 -12.23 -1.41 41.20
C LEU A 18 -12.31 -2.38 42.38
N PHE A 19 -13.46 -3.00 42.56
CA PHE A 19 -13.67 -4.04 43.60
C PHE A 19 -12.63 -5.16 43.45
N GLY A 20 -12.00 -5.58 44.55
CA GLY A 20 -10.94 -6.59 44.56
C GLY A 20 -9.56 -6.11 44.10
N MET A 21 -9.39 -4.82 43.76
CA MET A 21 -8.10 -4.28 43.36
C MET A 21 -7.66 -3.11 44.26
N GLY A 22 -6.38 -3.13 44.66
CA GLY A 22 -5.77 -2.01 45.38
C GLY A 22 -6.22 -1.82 46.84
N GLU A 23 -6.88 -2.77 47.48
CA GLU A 23 -7.36 -2.65 48.86
C GLU A 23 -6.24 -2.25 49.79
N LEU A 24 -5.19 -3.04 49.88
CA LEU A 24 -4.04 -2.77 50.75
C LEU A 24 -3.40 -1.39 50.52
N LEU A 25 -3.40 -0.91 49.27
CA LEU A 25 -2.86 0.40 48.94
C LEU A 25 -3.70 1.53 49.52
N TYR A 26 -5.03 1.45 49.33
CA TYR A 26 -5.94 2.48 49.82
C TYR A 26 -6.09 2.45 51.34
N ASP A 27 -6.10 1.27 51.93
CA ASP A 27 -6.12 1.10 53.39
C ASP A 27 -4.85 1.65 54.02
N SER A 28 -3.68 1.30 53.49
CA SER A 28 -2.40 1.84 53.94
C SER A 28 -2.32 3.37 53.78
N ALA A 29 -2.82 3.90 52.67
CA ALA A 29 -2.88 5.33 52.42
C ALA A 29 -3.79 6.04 53.44
N SER A 30 -4.93 5.45 53.80
CA SER A 30 -5.86 6.02 54.80
C SER A 30 -5.29 6.05 56.21
N MET A 31 -4.37 5.15 56.52
CA MET A 31 -3.68 5.15 57.82
C MET A 31 -2.60 6.24 57.95
N VAL A 32 -2.03 6.65 56.81
CA VAL A 32 -0.89 7.60 56.78
C VAL A 32 -1.32 9.02 56.43
N LEU A 33 -2.33 9.16 55.55
CA LEU A 33 -2.80 10.45 55.06
C LEU A 33 -3.95 10.97 55.93
N THR A 34 -3.78 12.17 56.50
CA THR A 34 -4.82 12.84 57.26
C THR A 34 -5.89 13.42 56.34
N ASN A 35 -7.17 13.23 56.65
CA ASN A 35 -8.31 13.73 55.87
C ASN A 35 -8.32 13.21 54.41
N MET A 36 -8.05 11.92 54.22
CA MET A 36 -8.12 11.30 52.93
C MET A 36 -9.50 11.52 52.29
N PRO A 37 -9.57 11.95 51.01
CA PRO A 37 -10.81 12.08 50.27
C PRO A 37 -11.59 10.77 50.21
N LYS A 38 -12.91 10.88 50.02
CA LYS A 38 -13.77 9.70 49.85
C LYS A 38 -13.21 8.75 48.81
N THR A 39 -13.20 7.47 49.12
CA THR A 39 -12.86 6.40 48.18
C THR A 39 -14.14 5.64 47.79
N SER A 40 -14.54 5.72 46.52
CA SER A 40 -15.65 4.95 45.98
C SER A 40 -15.12 3.64 45.40
N ILE A 41 -15.85 2.55 45.64
CA ILE A 41 -15.55 1.22 45.10
C ILE A 41 -16.58 0.91 44.03
N TYR A 42 -16.15 0.60 42.84
CA TYR A 42 -17.04 0.22 41.76
C TYR A 42 -16.75 -1.21 41.29
N ALA A 43 -17.78 -1.87 40.77
CA ALA A 43 -17.67 -3.15 40.12
C ALA A 43 -18.40 -3.09 38.77
N PRO A 44 -17.84 -3.62 37.69
CA PRO A 44 -18.55 -3.73 36.43
C PRO A 44 -19.71 -4.72 36.57
N VAL A 45 -20.88 -4.38 36.02
CA VAL A 45 -22.07 -5.21 36.00
C VAL A 45 -22.50 -5.38 34.55
N GLY A 46 -22.68 -6.62 34.11
CA GLY A 46 -23.07 -6.91 32.74
C GLY A 46 -23.20 -8.41 32.48
N ALA A 47 -23.53 -8.77 31.25
CA ALA A 47 -23.58 -10.16 30.85
C ALA A 47 -22.16 -10.78 30.87
N TYR A 48 -22.09 -12.08 31.12
CA TYR A 48 -20.84 -12.84 31.19
C TYR A 48 -19.90 -12.59 29.99
N LYS A 49 -20.44 -12.59 28.78
CA LYS A 49 -19.65 -12.36 27.55
C LYS A 49 -19.07 -10.95 27.42
N ASP A 50 -19.65 -9.96 28.10
CA ASP A 50 -19.16 -8.58 28.12
C ASP A 50 -18.14 -8.37 29.24
N LEU A 51 -18.36 -9.03 30.39
CA LEU A 51 -17.49 -8.90 31.56
C LEU A 51 -16.21 -9.70 31.44
N LEU A 52 -16.20 -10.86 30.79
CA LEU A 52 -15.04 -11.72 30.73
C LEU A 52 -13.84 -11.05 30.06
N PRO A 53 -13.95 -10.42 28.88
CA PRO A 53 -12.83 -9.69 28.26
C PRO A 53 -12.31 -8.54 29.14
N TYR A 54 -13.21 -7.83 29.82
CA TYR A 54 -12.83 -6.76 30.75
C TYR A 54 -12.01 -7.30 31.91
N LEU A 55 -12.44 -8.37 32.56
CA LEU A 55 -11.74 -8.97 33.72
C LEU A 55 -10.42 -9.60 33.31
N VAL A 56 -10.36 -10.31 32.17
CA VAL A 56 -9.13 -10.91 31.65
C VAL A 56 -8.09 -9.82 31.38
N ARG A 57 -8.47 -8.69 30.77
CA ARG A 57 -7.56 -7.56 30.54
C ARG A 57 -7.01 -7.02 31.85
N ARG A 58 -7.84 -6.86 32.90
CA ARG A 58 -7.39 -6.40 34.21
C ARG A 58 -6.45 -7.40 34.87
N LEU A 59 -6.70 -8.69 34.76
CA LEU A 59 -5.83 -9.74 35.29
C LEU A 59 -4.47 -9.75 34.59
N LEU A 60 -4.44 -9.65 33.26
CA LEU A 60 -3.21 -9.59 32.49
C LEU A 60 -2.39 -8.33 32.80
N GLU A 61 -3.06 -7.19 32.92
CA GLU A 61 -2.43 -5.91 33.29
C GLU A 61 -1.76 -5.97 34.67
N ASN A 62 -2.39 -6.63 35.64
CA ASN A 62 -1.84 -6.79 36.99
C ASN A 62 -0.84 -7.93 37.09
N GLY A 63 -0.95 -8.95 36.20
CA GLY A 63 -0.06 -10.10 36.15
C GLY A 63 1.29 -9.84 35.49
N ALA A 64 1.46 -8.71 34.78
CA ALA A 64 2.73 -8.37 34.16
C ALA A 64 3.84 -8.14 35.20
N ASN A 65 5.03 -8.71 35.00
CA ASN A 65 6.19 -8.56 35.89
C ASN A 65 6.61 -7.09 36.08
N SER A 66 6.30 -6.22 35.13
CA SER A 66 6.54 -4.77 35.21
C SER A 66 5.43 -4.00 35.92
N SER A 67 4.32 -4.66 36.29
CA SER A 67 3.20 -3.98 36.93
C SER A 67 3.61 -3.46 38.33
N PHE A 68 3.02 -2.32 38.70
CA PHE A 68 3.25 -1.74 40.02
C PHE A 68 2.93 -2.72 41.17
N ILE A 69 1.87 -3.52 41.02
CA ILE A 69 1.45 -4.49 42.04
C ILE A 69 2.48 -5.61 42.19
N ASN A 70 2.98 -6.20 41.12
CA ASN A 70 4.03 -7.22 41.21
C ASN A 70 5.32 -6.66 41.82
N ARG A 71 5.69 -5.43 41.47
CA ARG A 71 6.87 -4.77 42.07
C ARG A 71 6.66 -4.42 43.54
N LEU A 72 5.45 -4.05 43.94
CA LEU A 72 5.09 -3.77 45.32
C LEU A 72 5.13 -5.02 46.21
N LEU A 73 4.70 -6.16 45.67
CA LEU A 73 4.66 -7.45 46.38
C LEU A 73 6.02 -8.17 46.40
N ASN A 74 6.97 -7.73 45.59
CA ASN A 74 8.31 -8.30 45.57
C ASN A 74 9.18 -7.67 46.69
N ALA A 75 9.49 -8.47 47.70
CA ALA A 75 10.28 -8.04 48.87
C ALA A 75 11.72 -7.59 48.51
N GLU A 76 12.24 -7.94 47.35
CA GLU A 76 13.56 -7.53 46.88
C GLU A 76 13.57 -6.12 46.24
N VAL A 77 12.40 -5.55 45.97
CA VAL A 77 12.30 -4.21 45.36
C VAL A 77 12.32 -3.15 46.44
N ASP A 78 13.34 -2.29 46.38
CA ASP A 78 13.47 -1.15 47.27
C ASP A 78 12.24 -0.23 47.14
N PRO A 79 11.50 0.04 48.26
CA PRO A 79 10.34 0.95 48.25
C PRO A 79 10.67 2.36 47.72
N HIS A 80 11.89 2.86 47.90
CA HIS A 80 12.31 4.15 47.36
C HIS A 80 12.33 4.17 45.84
N LYS A 81 12.69 3.05 45.18
CA LYS A 81 12.61 2.92 43.72
C LYS A 81 11.18 2.90 43.18
N LEU A 82 10.23 2.42 43.97
CA LEU A 82 8.81 2.48 43.65
C LEU A 82 8.23 3.89 43.75
N ALA A 83 8.80 4.70 44.62
CA ALA A 83 8.38 6.08 44.90
C ALA A 83 9.13 7.12 44.05
N GLU A 84 10.10 6.72 43.24
CA GLU A 84 10.82 7.63 42.36
C GLU A 84 9.87 8.37 41.38
N ASN A 85 10.12 9.67 41.22
CA ASN A 85 9.35 10.47 40.28
C ASN A 85 9.60 9.97 38.84
N PRO A 86 8.56 9.49 38.14
CA PRO A 86 8.70 8.95 36.75
C PRO A 86 9.37 9.93 35.80
N ALA A 87 9.12 11.24 35.95
CA ALA A 87 9.74 12.26 35.09
C ALA A 87 11.26 12.35 35.33
N THR A 88 11.72 12.18 36.56
CA THR A 88 13.16 12.15 36.88
C THR A 88 13.82 10.90 36.33
N VAL A 89 13.17 9.73 36.48
CA VAL A 89 13.64 8.47 35.93
C VAL A 89 13.73 8.54 34.40
N LEU A 90 12.73 9.13 33.77
CA LEU A 90 12.70 9.31 32.31
C LEU A 90 13.84 10.24 31.86
N LYS A 91 14.02 11.40 32.51
CA LYS A 91 15.13 12.32 32.19
C LYS A 91 16.50 11.64 32.30
N LEU A 92 16.71 10.84 33.34
CA LEU A 92 17.96 10.10 33.51
C LEU A 92 18.16 9.01 32.43
N LYS A 93 17.08 8.36 32.01
CA LYS A 93 17.12 7.39 30.90
C LYS A 93 17.45 8.09 29.58
N ILE A 94 16.86 9.27 29.32
CA ILE A 94 17.16 10.11 28.15
C ILE A 94 18.63 10.49 28.12
N GLN A 95 19.16 11.01 29.23
CA GLN A 95 20.55 11.45 29.37
C GLN A 95 21.56 10.30 29.17
N LYS A 96 21.19 9.07 29.52
CA LYS A 96 22.03 7.87 29.32
C LYS A 96 21.90 7.22 27.95
N ASN A 97 21.19 7.84 27.01
CA ASN A 97 20.84 7.24 25.70
C ASN A 97 20.21 5.84 25.80
N ASN A 98 19.68 5.48 26.97
CA ASN A 98 19.08 4.16 27.23
C ASN A 98 17.57 4.15 26.91
N LEU A 99 17.09 5.18 26.20
CA LEU A 99 15.67 5.38 26.13
C LEU A 99 15.00 4.44 25.21
N LEU A 100 15.54 3.91 24.22
CA LEU A 100 14.67 3.16 23.33
C LEU A 100 15.46 2.22 22.44
N GLN A 101 15.27 0.96 22.64
CA GLN A 101 15.38 -0.05 21.61
C GLN A 101 14.21 0.06 20.57
N ILE A 102 13.30 1.05 20.72
CA ILE A 102 12.26 1.33 19.75
C ILE A 102 12.89 2.19 18.65
N LYS A 103 12.98 1.62 17.48
CA LYS A 103 13.47 2.32 16.29
C LYS A 103 12.43 3.32 15.79
N LEU A 104 12.88 4.43 15.24
CA LEU A 104 12.02 5.36 14.50
C LEU A 104 11.53 4.68 13.21
N PRO A 105 10.41 5.11 12.62
CA PRO A 105 9.89 4.54 11.37
C PRO A 105 10.92 4.47 10.26
N GLU A 106 11.75 5.49 10.09
CA GLU A 106 12.84 5.53 9.11
C GLU A 106 13.92 4.47 9.33
N ASN A 107 14.12 4.02 10.57
CA ASN A 107 15.14 3.04 10.96
C ASN A 107 14.54 1.67 11.33
N MET A 108 13.30 1.38 10.91
CA MET A 108 12.58 0.15 11.26
C MET A 108 13.28 -1.09 10.71
N PHE A 109 13.77 -1.03 9.48
CA PHE A 109 14.52 -2.11 8.85
C PHE A 109 16.02 -2.00 9.17
N HIS A 110 16.73 -3.14 9.16
CA HIS A 110 18.16 -3.19 9.49
C HIS A 110 19.04 -3.00 8.25
N ASP A 111 18.50 -3.18 7.06
CA ASP A 111 19.18 -3.27 5.78
C ASP A 111 18.88 -2.09 4.85
N ARG A 112 17.92 -1.24 5.24
CA ARG A 112 17.54 -0.04 4.49
C ARG A 112 16.89 1.00 5.38
N ASP A 113 16.97 2.25 4.97
CA ASP A 113 16.11 3.30 5.48
C ASP A 113 14.68 3.13 4.94
N ASN A 114 13.70 3.65 5.65
CA ASN A 114 12.28 3.62 5.30
C ASN A 114 11.72 5.05 5.36
N SER A 115 10.58 5.27 4.72
CA SER A 115 9.89 6.55 4.82
C SER A 115 9.50 6.88 6.27
N PRO A 116 9.73 8.11 6.76
CA PRO A 116 9.51 8.46 8.17
C PRO A 116 8.04 8.43 8.58
N GLY A 117 7.13 8.66 7.65
CA GLY A 117 5.72 8.83 7.96
C GLY A 117 5.40 10.22 8.53
N LEU A 118 4.11 10.48 8.71
CA LEU A 118 3.59 11.69 9.35
C LEU A 118 2.39 11.30 10.21
N ASP A 119 2.37 11.74 11.46
CA ASP A 119 1.22 11.55 12.33
C ASP A 119 0.17 12.64 12.00
N LEU A 120 -0.91 12.23 11.33
CA LEU A 120 -2.03 13.11 10.99
C LEU A 120 -2.99 13.35 12.16
N ALA A 121 -2.80 12.69 13.31
CA ALA A 121 -3.53 13.00 14.53
C ALA A 121 -2.95 14.25 15.24
N GLU A 122 -1.73 14.64 14.91
CA GLU A 122 -1.11 15.85 15.47
C GLU A 122 -1.52 17.10 14.68
N ARG A 123 -2.15 18.04 15.37
CA ARG A 123 -2.65 19.28 14.78
C ARG A 123 -1.56 20.12 14.10
N GLU A 124 -0.36 20.17 14.68
CA GLU A 124 0.77 20.91 14.12
C GLU A 124 1.16 20.38 12.73
N ASN A 125 1.11 19.07 12.53
CA ASN A 125 1.39 18.44 11.24
C ASN A 125 0.32 18.79 10.21
N ILE A 126 -0.96 18.77 10.59
CA ILE A 126 -2.08 19.17 9.72
C ILE A 126 -1.95 20.65 9.32
N ASP A 127 -1.68 21.54 10.28
CA ASP A 127 -1.58 22.98 10.02
C ASP A 127 -0.36 23.30 9.13
N ALA A 128 0.77 22.63 9.34
CA ALA A 128 1.94 22.73 8.48
C ALA A 128 1.65 22.24 7.05
N MET A 129 0.94 21.12 6.91
CA MET A 129 0.55 20.58 5.61
C MET A 129 -0.40 21.52 4.87
N LYS A 130 -1.42 22.06 5.54
CA LYS A 130 -2.32 23.07 4.96
C LYS A 130 -1.54 24.27 4.41
N LEU A 131 -0.60 24.80 5.21
CA LEU A 131 0.26 25.91 4.80
C LEU A 131 1.14 25.55 3.59
N HIS A 132 1.63 24.31 3.52
CA HIS A 132 2.40 23.84 2.37
C HIS A 132 1.56 23.79 1.09
N LEU A 133 0.31 23.33 1.16
CA LEU A 133 -0.58 23.21 0.01
C LEU A 133 -0.98 24.58 -0.57
N THR A 134 -1.18 25.61 0.28
CA THR A 134 -1.55 26.96 -0.20
C THR A 134 -0.53 27.59 -1.14
N LYS A 135 0.73 27.18 -1.08
CA LYS A 135 1.80 27.67 -1.97
C LYS A 135 1.54 27.34 -3.44
N TYR A 136 0.78 26.28 -3.71
CA TYR A 136 0.53 25.77 -5.06
C TYR A 136 -0.80 26.21 -5.66
N GLU A 137 -1.69 26.84 -4.89
CA GLU A 137 -3.05 27.21 -5.34
C GLU A 137 -3.10 28.10 -6.59
N ASN A 138 -2.10 28.96 -6.77
CA ASN A 138 -2.02 29.90 -7.90
C ASN A 138 -1.03 29.45 -8.99
N ILE A 139 -0.41 28.30 -8.84
CA ILE A 139 0.52 27.75 -9.83
C ILE A 139 -0.28 27.11 -10.97
N LYS A 140 0.15 27.33 -12.21
CA LYS A 140 -0.36 26.65 -13.40
C LYS A 140 0.68 25.67 -13.90
N PHE A 141 0.40 24.40 -13.71
CA PHE A 141 1.32 23.31 -14.10
C PHE A 141 1.25 23.02 -15.61
N GLN A 142 2.34 22.53 -16.17
CA GLN A 142 2.41 22.17 -17.58
C GLN A 142 3.13 20.84 -17.77
N ALA A 143 2.55 19.97 -18.58
CA ALA A 143 3.18 18.71 -18.96
C ALA A 143 3.31 18.59 -20.47
N SER A 144 4.51 18.18 -20.92
CA SER A 144 4.80 17.86 -22.30
C SER A 144 5.88 16.79 -22.37
N SER A 145 5.89 16.01 -23.43
CA SER A 145 6.84 14.93 -23.66
C SER A 145 8.25 15.42 -23.92
N CYS A 146 9.24 14.59 -23.63
CA CYS A 146 10.67 14.92 -23.83
C CYS A 146 11.10 14.86 -25.30
N ILE A 147 10.32 14.21 -26.17
CA ILE A 147 10.65 14.04 -27.61
C ILE A 147 10.26 15.21 -28.49
N GLY A 148 9.87 16.33 -27.90
CA GLY A 148 9.21 17.44 -28.58
C GLY A 148 7.70 17.27 -28.55
N SER A 149 6.96 18.29 -28.95
CA SER A 149 5.49 18.24 -28.92
C SER A 149 4.91 18.50 -30.30
N SER A 150 4.14 17.56 -30.83
CA SER A 150 3.23 17.78 -31.95
C SER A 150 1.86 17.24 -31.59
N GLY A 151 1.23 17.86 -30.60
CA GLY A 151 0.03 17.30 -30.01
C GLY A 151 -1.04 18.33 -29.67
N ILE A 152 -2.13 17.84 -29.11
CA ILE A 152 -3.29 18.66 -28.69
C ILE A 152 -3.08 19.05 -27.23
N LYS A 153 -3.22 20.34 -26.95
CA LYS A 153 -3.21 20.86 -25.57
C LYS A 153 -4.54 20.60 -24.91
N ASN A 154 -4.50 19.91 -23.77
CA ASN A 154 -5.65 19.60 -22.94
C ASN A 154 -5.54 20.32 -21.60
N GLU A 155 -6.64 20.89 -21.13
CA GLU A 155 -6.71 21.48 -19.79
C GLU A 155 -6.89 20.41 -18.73
N VAL A 156 -6.18 20.56 -17.61
CA VAL A 156 -6.34 19.71 -16.42
C VAL A 156 -7.13 20.49 -15.38
N LYS A 157 -8.27 19.92 -14.98
CA LYS A 157 -9.18 20.52 -14.00
C LYS A 157 -9.08 19.80 -12.66
N SER A 158 -9.11 20.58 -11.60
CA SER A 158 -9.14 20.06 -10.24
C SER A 158 -10.44 19.30 -9.93
N LEU A 159 -10.31 18.11 -9.36
CA LEU A 159 -11.44 17.36 -8.80
C LEU A 159 -11.98 17.98 -7.50
N CYS A 160 -11.21 18.84 -6.83
CA CYS A 160 -11.64 19.49 -5.61
C CYS A 160 -12.62 20.66 -5.87
N ASN A 161 -12.41 21.44 -6.95
CA ASN A 161 -13.12 22.70 -7.15
C ASN A 161 -13.37 23.07 -8.62
N SER A 162 -13.12 22.15 -9.55
CA SER A 162 -13.28 22.31 -11.01
C SER A 162 -12.44 23.43 -11.66
N ARG A 163 -11.51 24.07 -10.92
CA ARG A 163 -10.59 25.10 -11.47
C ARG A 163 -9.56 24.44 -12.38
N ILE A 164 -9.13 25.16 -13.41
CA ILE A 164 -8.00 24.73 -14.24
C ILE A 164 -6.72 24.87 -13.41
N ILE A 165 -6.03 23.76 -13.14
CA ILE A 165 -4.76 23.71 -12.43
C ILE A 165 -3.55 23.64 -13.35
N GLY A 166 -3.75 23.26 -14.60
CA GLY A 166 -2.67 23.18 -15.57
C GLY A 166 -3.13 22.73 -16.94
N SER A 167 -2.16 22.32 -17.75
CA SER A 167 -2.40 21.77 -19.08
C SER A 167 -1.34 20.71 -19.46
N VAL A 168 -1.74 19.79 -20.32
CA VAL A 168 -0.86 18.76 -20.88
C VAL A 168 -0.98 18.72 -22.40
N ILE A 169 0.11 18.42 -23.08
CA ILE A 169 0.13 18.17 -24.53
C ILE A 169 0.17 16.65 -24.74
N PHE A 170 -0.86 16.11 -25.39
CA PHE A 170 -0.91 14.71 -25.80
C PHE A 170 -0.33 14.55 -27.21
N ASP A 171 0.71 13.74 -27.34
CA ASP A 171 1.41 13.56 -28.60
C ASP A 171 0.58 12.76 -29.60
N GLN A 172 0.76 13.09 -30.90
CA GLN A 172 0.12 12.32 -31.97
C GLN A 172 0.77 10.93 -32.10
N PRO A 173 0.00 9.84 -32.25
CA PRO A 173 0.55 8.49 -32.36
C PRO A 173 1.59 8.32 -33.48
N ASP A 174 1.36 8.94 -34.63
CA ASP A 174 2.29 8.89 -35.76
C ASP A 174 3.61 9.65 -35.49
N PHE A 175 3.54 10.76 -34.75
CA PHE A 175 4.75 11.47 -34.31
C PHE A 175 5.59 10.59 -33.38
N ILE A 176 4.95 9.92 -32.41
CA ILE A 176 5.60 8.97 -31.50
C ILE A 176 6.33 7.87 -32.29
N LYS A 177 5.62 7.20 -33.23
CA LYS A 177 6.19 6.13 -34.07
C LYS A 177 7.38 6.63 -34.90
N ASN A 178 7.26 7.80 -35.53
CA ASN A 178 8.28 8.34 -36.40
C ASN A 178 9.53 8.81 -35.61
N THR A 179 9.35 9.35 -34.43
CA THR A 179 10.44 9.86 -33.58
C THR A 179 11.16 8.73 -32.88
N LEU A 180 10.41 7.89 -32.15
CA LEU A 180 10.99 6.80 -31.37
C LEU A 180 11.37 5.60 -32.22
N GLY A 181 10.62 5.28 -33.28
CA GLY A 181 10.93 4.14 -34.14
C GLY A 181 12.27 4.24 -34.89
N LYS A 182 12.83 5.46 -35.02
CA LYS A 182 14.13 5.73 -35.65
C LYS A 182 15.26 5.94 -34.64
N GLN A 183 14.95 5.99 -33.35
CA GLN A 183 15.94 6.30 -32.33
C GLN A 183 16.82 5.07 -32.06
N SER A 184 18.14 5.25 -32.09
CA SER A 184 19.08 4.23 -31.66
C SER A 184 19.01 4.08 -30.13
N VAL A 185 19.05 2.84 -29.65
CA VAL A 185 19.08 2.58 -28.21
C VAL A 185 20.42 3.03 -27.65
N ASN A 186 20.41 3.98 -26.69
CA ASN A 186 21.59 4.38 -25.96
C ASN A 186 21.81 3.40 -24.80
N PHE A 187 23.00 2.81 -24.71
CA PHE A 187 23.39 1.86 -23.67
C PHE A 187 24.26 2.48 -22.57
N ASP A 188 24.47 3.79 -22.54
CA ASP A 188 25.38 4.41 -21.57
C ASP A 188 24.92 4.20 -20.14
N TRP A 189 23.59 4.26 -19.88
CA TRP A 189 23.04 3.95 -18.56
C TRP A 189 23.32 2.49 -18.14
N ALA A 190 23.19 1.55 -19.06
CA ALA A 190 23.51 0.14 -18.82
C ALA A 190 24.97 -0.13 -18.43
N ARG A 191 25.88 0.75 -18.85
CA ARG A 191 27.32 0.65 -18.56
C ARG A 191 27.70 1.26 -17.22
N THR A 192 26.80 2.00 -16.57
CA THR A 192 27.06 2.57 -15.24
C THR A 192 27.12 1.45 -14.18
N THR A 193 27.87 1.71 -13.11
CA THR A 193 27.93 0.75 -12.00
C THR A 193 26.62 0.73 -11.20
N VAL A 194 26.32 -0.39 -10.59
CA VAL A 194 25.15 -0.53 -9.68
C VAL A 194 25.22 0.52 -8.57
N ALA A 195 26.42 0.74 -7.98
CA ALA A 195 26.62 1.74 -6.93
C ALA A 195 26.26 3.16 -7.38
N HIS A 196 26.59 3.53 -8.63
CA HIS A 196 26.21 4.82 -9.19
C HIS A 196 24.70 4.95 -9.35
N ARG A 197 24.03 3.92 -9.87
CA ARG A 197 22.57 3.91 -9.99
C ARG A 197 21.87 3.99 -8.63
N ILE A 198 22.39 3.26 -7.62
CA ILE A 198 21.91 3.32 -6.24
C ILE A 198 22.01 4.75 -5.69
N SER A 199 23.15 5.44 -5.87
CA SER A 199 23.32 6.80 -5.34
C SER A 199 22.30 7.79 -5.94
N ILE A 200 22.00 7.66 -7.24
CA ILE A 200 21.01 8.50 -7.93
C ILE A 200 19.59 8.19 -7.43
N LEU A 201 19.21 6.92 -7.36
CA LEU A 201 17.83 6.55 -6.97
C LEU A 201 17.56 6.76 -5.47
N THR A 202 18.57 6.64 -4.61
CA THR A 202 18.47 7.06 -3.21
C THR A 202 18.21 8.56 -3.10
N LYS A 203 18.92 9.37 -3.90
CA LYS A 203 18.65 10.81 -3.96
C LYS A 203 17.24 11.11 -4.49
N ALA A 204 16.72 10.32 -5.44
CA ALA A 204 15.35 10.46 -5.90
C ALA A 204 14.33 10.21 -4.76
N ALA A 205 14.58 9.23 -3.88
CA ALA A 205 13.77 9.00 -2.69
C ALA A 205 13.76 10.21 -1.75
N ASP A 206 14.91 10.80 -1.47
CA ASP A 206 15.02 12.02 -0.65
C ASP A 206 14.28 13.21 -1.28
N LEU A 207 14.34 13.34 -2.62
CA LEU A 207 13.64 14.39 -3.36
C LEU A 207 12.12 14.23 -3.34
N ILE A 208 11.56 13.02 -3.23
CA ILE A 208 10.13 12.83 -3.03
C ILE A 208 9.67 13.54 -1.75
N GLN A 209 10.41 13.42 -0.65
CA GLN A 209 10.09 14.13 0.60
C GLN A 209 10.21 15.64 0.44
N ILE A 210 11.26 16.12 -0.23
CA ILE A 210 11.48 17.56 -0.46
C ILE A 210 10.33 18.16 -1.28
N HIS A 211 9.85 17.44 -2.28
CA HIS A 211 8.76 17.87 -3.16
C HIS A 211 7.37 17.39 -2.69
N ALA A 212 7.25 16.84 -1.46
CA ALA A 212 6.00 16.27 -0.96
C ALA A 212 4.81 17.24 -1.04
N GLY A 213 5.01 18.53 -0.72
CA GLY A 213 3.93 19.53 -0.79
C GLY A 213 3.35 19.70 -2.19
N GLU A 214 4.18 19.71 -3.25
CA GLU A 214 3.73 19.80 -4.64
C GLU A 214 3.03 18.51 -5.09
N LEU A 215 3.61 17.36 -4.76
CA LEU A 215 3.03 16.07 -5.08
C LEU A 215 1.68 15.87 -4.39
N LEU A 216 1.56 16.22 -3.10
CA LEU A 216 0.30 16.17 -2.36
C LEU A 216 -0.75 17.08 -3.00
N TYR A 217 -0.38 18.34 -3.32
CA TYR A 217 -1.31 19.25 -4.00
C TYR A 217 -1.86 18.63 -5.30
N LEU A 218 -0.98 18.06 -6.12
CA LEU A 218 -1.39 17.42 -7.36
C LEU A 218 -2.21 16.14 -7.13
N LEU A 219 -1.87 15.31 -6.13
CA LEU A 219 -2.64 14.11 -5.77
C LEU A 219 -4.09 14.46 -5.37
N LEU A 220 -4.28 15.49 -4.55
CA LEU A 220 -5.60 15.95 -4.16
C LEU A 220 -6.38 16.52 -5.36
N HIS A 221 -5.73 17.35 -6.17
CA HIS A 221 -6.42 18.14 -7.19
C HIS A 221 -6.56 17.41 -8.53
N GLU A 222 -5.55 16.67 -8.99
CA GLU A 222 -5.58 15.98 -10.29
C GLU A 222 -6.30 14.63 -10.21
N THR A 223 -6.11 13.87 -9.11
CA THR A 223 -6.65 12.52 -8.97
C THR A 223 -7.71 12.35 -7.88
N GLY A 224 -7.95 13.38 -7.07
CA GLY A 224 -9.01 13.38 -6.08
C GLY A 224 -8.75 12.50 -4.86
N LYS A 225 -7.48 12.19 -4.55
CA LYS A 225 -7.13 11.43 -3.35
C LYS A 225 -7.37 12.23 -2.09
N THR A 226 -7.80 11.55 -1.02
CA THR A 226 -7.82 12.13 0.33
C THR A 226 -6.40 12.41 0.80
N ILE A 227 -6.24 13.24 1.83
CA ILE A 227 -4.90 13.60 2.32
C ILE A 227 -4.14 12.40 2.88
N GLU A 228 -4.83 11.50 3.58
CA GLU A 228 -4.25 10.26 4.12
C GLU A 228 -3.77 9.34 2.99
N ASP A 229 -4.63 9.07 2.02
CA ASP A 229 -4.28 8.26 0.84
C ASP A 229 -3.12 8.85 0.03
N ALA A 230 -3.08 10.17 -0.10
CA ALA A 230 -2.02 10.87 -0.83
C ALA A 230 -0.68 10.78 -0.10
N TRP A 231 -0.69 10.93 1.23
CA TRP A 231 0.52 10.81 2.03
C TRP A 231 1.08 9.38 2.03
N ASP A 232 0.20 8.38 2.21
CA ASP A 232 0.59 6.97 2.18
C ASP A 232 1.19 6.58 0.82
N GLU A 233 0.68 7.15 -0.28
CA GLU A 233 1.23 6.92 -1.61
C GLU A 233 2.65 7.49 -1.78
N LEU A 234 2.94 8.66 -1.22
CA LEU A 234 4.29 9.23 -1.26
C LEU A 234 5.29 8.37 -0.46
N ARG A 235 4.86 7.85 0.68
CA ARG A 235 5.66 6.90 1.48
C ARG A 235 5.97 5.64 0.68
N GLU A 236 4.96 5.05 0.06
CA GLU A 236 5.12 3.86 -0.77
C GLU A 236 6.10 4.11 -1.94
N ALA A 237 6.03 5.28 -2.59
CA ALA A 237 6.94 5.66 -3.66
C ALA A 237 8.40 5.75 -3.20
N GLU A 238 8.64 6.36 -2.04
CA GLU A 238 9.96 6.43 -1.42
C GLU A 238 10.48 5.03 -1.08
N ASP A 239 9.63 4.20 -0.48
CA ASP A 239 9.99 2.86 -0.04
C ASP A 239 10.31 1.94 -1.23
N PHE A 240 9.65 2.08 -2.39
CA PHE A 240 10.04 1.38 -3.62
C PHE A 240 11.46 1.71 -4.06
N LEU A 241 11.83 2.99 -4.06
CA LEU A 241 13.18 3.42 -4.44
C LEU A 241 14.24 2.82 -3.51
N ARG A 242 14.04 2.93 -2.21
CA ARG A 242 15.00 2.42 -1.21
C ARG A 242 15.09 0.90 -1.23
N PHE A 243 13.95 0.21 -1.33
CA PHE A 243 13.90 -1.24 -1.38
C PHE A 243 14.59 -1.80 -2.63
N TYR A 244 14.27 -1.28 -3.82
CA TYR A 244 14.90 -1.77 -5.04
C TYR A 244 16.38 -1.43 -5.15
N CYS A 245 16.84 -0.34 -4.54
CA CYS A 245 18.27 -0.06 -4.39
C CYS A 245 18.98 -1.16 -3.56
N ASN A 246 18.36 -1.61 -2.47
CA ASN A 246 18.89 -2.68 -1.65
C ASN A 246 18.91 -4.02 -2.41
N GLU A 247 17.80 -4.38 -3.04
CA GLU A 247 17.69 -5.63 -3.81
C GLU A 247 18.67 -5.67 -5.00
N ALA A 248 18.88 -4.56 -5.71
CA ALA A 248 19.85 -4.49 -6.79
C ALA A 248 21.30 -4.67 -6.32
N ARG A 249 21.62 -4.16 -5.11
CA ARG A 249 22.93 -4.41 -4.49
C ARG A 249 23.17 -5.90 -4.31
N ASN A 250 22.16 -6.62 -3.84
CA ASN A 250 22.24 -8.08 -3.63
C ASN A 250 22.31 -8.83 -4.96
N LEU A 251 21.51 -8.42 -5.95
CA LEU A 251 21.37 -9.11 -7.23
C LEU A 251 22.57 -8.92 -8.17
N GLN A 252 23.11 -7.69 -8.26
CA GLN A 252 24.06 -7.33 -9.34
C GLN A 252 25.49 -7.07 -8.88
N THR A 253 25.79 -7.11 -7.57
CA THR A 253 27.15 -6.81 -7.08
C THR A 253 28.08 -8.03 -7.18
N LYS A 254 27.56 -9.24 -7.05
CA LYS A 254 28.34 -10.48 -7.09
C LYS A 254 27.69 -11.48 -8.03
N SER A 255 28.52 -12.15 -8.85
CA SER A 255 28.09 -13.31 -9.61
C SER A 255 27.81 -14.48 -8.66
N LEU A 256 26.77 -15.25 -8.95
CA LEU A 256 26.53 -16.51 -8.28
C LEU A 256 27.43 -17.59 -8.87
N VAL A 257 28.29 -18.18 -8.06
CA VAL A 257 29.18 -19.26 -8.47
C VAL A 257 28.45 -20.60 -8.31
N LEU A 258 28.37 -21.36 -9.39
CA LEU A 258 27.83 -22.72 -9.41
C LEU A 258 28.98 -23.74 -9.33
N LYS A 259 28.87 -24.72 -8.44
CA LYS A 259 29.85 -25.83 -8.34
C LYS A 259 29.66 -26.77 -9.53
N GLY A 260 30.75 -27.01 -10.27
CA GLY A 260 30.81 -28.00 -11.34
C GLY A 260 31.64 -29.20 -10.94
N PRO A 261 31.31 -30.44 -11.42
CA PRO A 261 32.01 -31.65 -11.05
C PRO A 261 33.41 -31.77 -11.67
N THR A 262 33.70 -30.99 -12.71
CA THR A 262 34.94 -31.06 -13.51
C THR A 262 35.94 -29.92 -13.21
N GLY A 263 35.69 -29.10 -12.16
CA GLY A 263 36.57 -28.02 -11.77
C GLY A 263 36.47 -26.77 -12.63
N GLU A 264 35.45 -26.66 -13.45
CA GLU A 264 35.10 -25.44 -14.19
C GLU A 264 34.59 -24.37 -13.23
N LEU A 265 34.91 -23.11 -13.52
CA LEU A 265 34.29 -21.96 -12.87
C LEU A 265 33.04 -21.56 -13.65
N ASN A 266 31.86 -21.80 -13.08
CA ASN A 266 30.58 -21.42 -13.66
C ASN A 266 30.01 -20.23 -12.87
N GLU A 267 29.74 -19.15 -13.55
CA GLU A 267 29.25 -17.91 -12.94
C GLU A 267 27.94 -17.48 -13.59
N ILE A 268 26.94 -17.13 -12.76
CA ILE A 268 25.71 -16.47 -13.20
C ILE A 268 25.83 -14.98 -12.91
N SER A 269 25.52 -14.13 -13.88
CA SER A 269 25.42 -12.69 -13.74
C SER A 269 24.14 -12.17 -14.39
N TYR A 270 23.65 -11.02 -13.91
CA TYR A 270 22.40 -10.42 -14.35
C TYR A 270 22.66 -9.11 -15.12
N HIS A 271 22.12 -9.03 -16.31
CA HIS A 271 22.33 -7.93 -17.27
C HIS A 271 20.99 -7.28 -17.65
N PRO A 272 20.95 -5.96 -17.94
CA PRO A 272 19.72 -5.30 -18.37
C PRO A 272 19.18 -5.91 -19.67
N LYS A 273 17.86 -5.91 -19.81
CA LYS A 273 17.18 -6.36 -21.05
C LYS A 273 17.26 -5.32 -22.16
N GLY A 274 17.23 -4.01 -21.82
CA GLY A 274 17.24 -2.91 -22.76
C GLY A 274 16.27 -1.79 -22.40
N THR A 275 15.29 -1.48 -23.26
CA THR A 275 14.31 -0.42 -23.00
C THR A 275 13.00 -1.01 -22.49
N PHE A 276 12.54 -0.56 -21.32
CA PHE A 276 11.24 -0.89 -20.76
C PHE A 276 10.21 0.22 -21.02
N LEU A 277 9.03 -0.18 -21.49
CA LEU A 277 7.85 0.67 -21.51
C LEU A 277 7.11 0.52 -20.18
N CYS A 278 7.07 1.59 -19.38
CA CYS A 278 6.38 1.64 -18.09
C CYS A 278 5.06 2.41 -18.25
N ILE A 279 3.93 1.72 -18.13
CA ILE A 279 2.58 2.32 -18.24
C ILE A 279 1.91 2.22 -16.87
N SER A 280 1.67 3.37 -16.24
CA SER A 280 1.10 3.45 -14.89
C SER A 280 -0.35 3.97 -14.91
N PRO A 281 -1.16 3.58 -13.90
CA PRO A 281 -2.55 4.01 -13.75
C PRO A 281 -2.65 5.39 -13.09
N TRP A 282 -3.89 5.85 -12.93
CA TRP A 282 -4.20 7.12 -12.26
C TRP A 282 -4.49 6.98 -10.76
N ASN A 283 -4.83 5.78 -10.28
CA ASN A 283 -5.25 5.57 -8.89
C ASN A 283 -4.08 5.51 -7.88
N PHE A 284 -2.88 5.13 -8.34
CA PHE A 284 -1.59 5.26 -7.65
C PHE A 284 -0.56 5.87 -8.60
N PRO A 285 -0.76 7.14 -9.00
CA PRO A 285 -0.01 7.75 -10.10
C PRO A 285 1.46 8.02 -9.77
N VAL A 286 1.81 8.14 -8.50
CA VAL A 286 3.18 8.35 -8.02
C VAL A 286 3.83 7.02 -7.69
N ALA A 287 3.26 6.24 -6.76
CA ALA A 287 3.91 5.03 -6.23
C ALA A 287 4.13 3.97 -7.31
N ILE A 288 3.11 3.66 -8.12
CA ILE A 288 3.24 2.64 -9.17
C ILE A 288 4.20 3.12 -10.28
N LEU A 289 4.11 4.40 -10.69
CA LEU A 289 5.02 4.96 -11.68
C LEU A 289 6.47 4.90 -11.21
N VAL A 290 6.74 5.34 -9.98
CA VAL A 290 8.05 5.29 -9.34
C VAL A 290 8.54 3.85 -9.22
N GLY A 291 7.69 2.92 -8.78
CA GLY A 291 8.03 1.50 -8.64
C GLY A 291 8.45 0.87 -9.97
N GLN A 292 7.70 1.11 -11.05
CA GLN A 292 8.03 0.61 -12.39
C GLN A 292 9.34 1.22 -12.93
N ILE A 293 9.47 2.55 -12.85
CA ILE A 293 10.65 3.26 -13.33
C ILE A 293 11.90 2.85 -12.54
N SER A 294 11.82 2.83 -11.21
CA SER A 294 12.96 2.50 -10.34
C SER A 294 13.46 1.08 -10.55
N ALA A 295 12.55 0.09 -10.67
CA ALA A 295 12.93 -1.30 -10.94
C ALA A 295 13.66 -1.46 -12.28
N ALA A 296 13.19 -0.78 -13.32
CA ALA A 296 13.84 -0.80 -14.63
C ALA A 296 15.18 -0.06 -14.61
N LEU A 297 15.26 1.15 -14.06
CA LEU A 297 16.48 1.96 -14.03
C LEU A 297 17.56 1.34 -13.16
N ILE A 298 17.21 0.84 -11.97
CA ILE A 298 18.22 0.28 -11.03
C ILE A 298 18.93 -0.93 -11.63
N THR A 299 18.20 -1.73 -12.43
CA THR A 299 18.75 -2.90 -13.11
C THR A 299 19.52 -2.56 -14.39
N GLY A 300 19.62 -1.26 -14.76
CA GLY A 300 20.39 -0.76 -15.88
C GLY A 300 19.62 -0.65 -17.20
N ASN A 301 18.30 -0.79 -17.18
CA ASN A 301 17.47 -0.57 -18.36
C ASN A 301 17.21 0.91 -18.61
N ASN A 302 16.93 1.28 -19.86
CA ASN A 302 16.31 2.55 -20.19
C ASN A 302 14.79 2.44 -19.99
N VAL A 303 14.14 3.58 -19.76
CA VAL A 303 12.70 3.65 -19.49
C VAL A 303 12.02 4.62 -20.46
N LEU A 304 10.93 4.17 -21.02
CA LEU A 304 9.94 4.99 -21.68
C LEU A 304 8.68 4.98 -20.82
N ALA A 305 8.43 6.06 -20.11
CA ALA A 305 7.32 6.19 -19.17
C ALA A 305 6.08 6.74 -19.86
N LYS A 306 4.92 6.14 -19.59
CA LYS A 306 3.60 6.65 -19.97
C LYS A 306 2.69 6.67 -18.76
N PRO A 307 2.65 7.77 -18.01
CA PRO A 307 1.65 7.93 -16.95
C PRO A 307 0.23 7.99 -17.53
N SER A 308 -0.76 7.75 -16.71
CA SER A 308 -2.17 7.90 -17.11
C SER A 308 -2.48 9.32 -17.58
N GLU A 309 -3.38 9.46 -18.54
CA GLU A 309 -3.92 10.74 -19.00
C GLU A 309 -4.59 11.56 -17.88
N PHE A 310 -5.10 10.88 -16.85
CA PHE A 310 -5.73 11.50 -15.67
C PHE A 310 -4.74 11.88 -14.56
N ALA A 311 -3.43 11.68 -14.78
CA ALA A 311 -2.37 11.97 -13.83
C ALA A 311 -1.12 12.51 -14.54
N SER A 312 -1.32 13.34 -15.54
CA SER A 312 -0.24 13.81 -16.43
C SER A 312 0.68 14.81 -15.72
N LEU A 313 0.13 15.71 -14.90
CA LEU A 313 0.91 16.69 -14.15
C LEU A 313 1.75 16.00 -13.08
N LEU A 314 1.17 15.04 -12.36
CA LEU A 314 1.88 14.17 -11.42
C LEU A 314 3.00 13.39 -12.12
N GLY A 315 2.69 12.75 -13.25
CA GLY A 315 3.68 12.03 -14.02
C GLY A 315 4.86 12.91 -14.45
N LYS A 316 4.59 14.15 -14.87
CA LYS A 316 5.63 15.13 -15.21
C LYS A 316 6.51 15.46 -14.01
N LYS A 317 5.90 15.72 -12.83
CA LYS A 317 6.65 16.02 -11.60
C LYS A 317 7.53 14.85 -11.16
N VAL A 318 7.02 13.62 -11.21
CA VAL A 318 7.81 12.41 -10.92
C VAL A 318 9.04 12.33 -11.83
N ILE A 319 8.89 12.54 -13.13
CA ILE A 319 10.02 12.52 -14.08
C ILE A 319 11.04 13.64 -13.77
N GLU A 320 10.59 14.83 -13.39
CA GLU A 320 11.47 15.94 -12.98
C GLU A 320 12.30 15.59 -11.75
N ILE A 321 11.70 14.91 -10.77
CA ILE A 321 12.41 14.40 -9.58
C ILE A 321 13.54 13.43 -9.98
N PHE A 322 13.29 12.50 -10.89
CA PHE A 322 14.35 11.62 -11.39
C PHE A 322 15.48 12.37 -12.12
N TYR A 323 15.15 13.39 -12.90
CA TYR A 323 16.17 14.22 -13.57
C TYR A 323 16.98 15.05 -12.57
N GLU A 324 16.31 15.64 -11.56
CA GLU A 324 16.98 16.39 -10.48
C GLU A 324 17.89 15.48 -9.63
N ALA A 325 17.51 14.21 -9.47
CA ALA A 325 18.37 13.21 -8.83
C ALA A 325 19.63 12.90 -9.63
N GLY A 326 19.58 13.05 -10.95
CA GLY A 326 20.71 12.83 -11.85
C GLY A 326 20.49 11.72 -12.89
N VAL A 327 19.26 11.24 -13.08
CA VAL A 327 18.96 10.31 -14.18
C VAL A 327 19.08 11.04 -15.52
N PRO A 328 19.89 10.53 -16.48
CA PRO A 328 20.00 11.14 -17.81
C PRO A 328 18.68 11.09 -18.58
N LYS A 329 18.39 12.15 -19.36
CA LYS A 329 17.16 12.23 -20.18
C LYS A 329 17.09 11.13 -21.22
N GLU A 330 18.22 10.62 -21.68
CA GLU A 330 18.33 9.51 -22.62
C GLU A 330 17.98 8.16 -21.98
N ALA A 331 18.15 8.03 -20.65
CA ALA A 331 17.80 6.83 -19.90
C ALA A 331 16.34 6.81 -19.45
N LEU A 332 15.70 7.98 -19.32
CA LEU A 332 14.30 8.10 -18.91
C LEU A 332 13.59 9.12 -19.79
N MET A 333 12.67 8.66 -20.60
CA MET A 333 11.80 9.50 -21.43
C MET A 333 10.35 9.37 -20.98
N VAL A 334 9.54 10.42 -21.22
CA VAL A 334 8.10 10.40 -20.91
C VAL A 334 7.28 10.82 -22.13
N ILE A 335 6.16 10.13 -22.32
CA ILE A 335 5.13 10.41 -23.33
C ILE A 335 3.78 10.58 -22.62
N PHE A 336 3.07 11.64 -22.97
CA PHE A 336 1.73 11.89 -22.44
C PHE A 336 0.64 11.56 -23.47
N GLY A 337 -0.46 11.02 -22.96
CA GLY A 337 -1.63 10.66 -23.76
C GLY A 337 -2.40 9.49 -23.19
N GLY A 338 -3.48 9.12 -23.88
CA GLY A 338 -4.40 8.05 -23.49
C GLY A 338 -4.08 6.69 -24.11
N ALA A 339 -5.15 5.99 -24.49
CA ALA A 339 -5.07 4.62 -25.03
C ALA A 339 -4.35 4.56 -26.39
N GLU A 340 -4.57 5.54 -27.27
CA GLU A 340 -3.96 5.57 -28.62
C GLU A 340 -2.42 5.67 -28.55
N GLN A 341 -1.90 6.50 -27.63
CA GLN A 341 -0.47 6.64 -27.41
C GLN A 341 0.13 5.36 -26.81
N GLY A 342 -0.58 4.73 -25.85
CA GLY A 342 -0.18 3.44 -25.29
C GLY A 342 -0.14 2.32 -26.33
N ASP A 343 -1.12 2.26 -27.22
CA ASP A 343 -1.15 1.33 -28.33
C ASP A 343 0.02 1.56 -29.31
N ALA A 344 0.28 2.82 -29.67
CA ALA A 344 1.41 3.18 -30.54
C ALA A 344 2.77 2.79 -29.93
N LEU A 345 2.96 3.05 -28.62
CA LEU A 345 4.18 2.73 -27.88
C LEU A 345 4.41 1.21 -27.80
N SER A 346 3.37 0.42 -27.55
CA SER A 346 3.48 -1.04 -27.44
C SER A 346 3.93 -1.74 -28.74
N LYS A 347 3.82 -1.06 -29.87
CA LYS A 347 4.21 -1.55 -31.19
C LYS A 347 5.63 -1.16 -31.62
N ILE A 348 6.37 -0.41 -30.80
CA ILE A 348 7.74 0.01 -31.11
C ILE A 348 8.69 -1.19 -30.96
N ASP A 349 9.48 -1.46 -32.02
CA ASP A 349 10.32 -2.68 -32.10
C ASP A 349 11.42 -2.76 -31.03
N HIS A 350 12.06 -1.64 -30.67
CA HIS A 350 13.16 -1.62 -29.72
C HIS A 350 12.76 -1.66 -28.24
N ILE A 351 11.47 -1.82 -27.92
CA ILE A 351 11.01 -2.09 -26.56
C ILE A 351 11.24 -3.57 -26.25
N GLN A 352 12.06 -3.84 -25.22
CA GLN A 352 12.45 -5.18 -24.78
C GLN A 352 11.70 -5.70 -23.56
N GLY A 353 10.88 -4.85 -22.92
CA GLY A 353 10.00 -5.25 -21.82
C GLY A 353 8.91 -4.23 -21.59
N VAL A 354 7.79 -4.67 -21.05
CA VAL A 354 6.68 -3.79 -20.64
C VAL A 354 6.32 -4.06 -19.20
N SER A 355 6.25 -2.99 -18.40
CA SER A 355 5.63 -3.00 -17.07
C SER A 355 4.35 -2.19 -17.15
N PHE A 356 3.23 -2.85 -16.90
CA PHE A 356 1.89 -2.30 -17.08
C PHE A 356 1.05 -2.47 -15.83
N THR A 357 0.37 -1.42 -15.41
CA THR A 357 -0.70 -1.50 -14.42
C THR A 357 -1.94 -0.79 -14.95
N GLY A 358 -3.08 -1.49 -14.95
CA GLY A 358 -4.35 -0.97 -15.47
C GLY A 358 -5.42 -2.05 -15.65
N SER A 359 -6.29 -1.93 -16.66
CA SER A 359 -7.34 -2.92 -16.89
C SER A 359 -6.81 -4.20 -17.58
N HIS A 360 -7.42 -5.35 -17.27
CA HIS A 360 -7.05 -6.63 -17.90
C HIS A 360 -7.28 -6.63 -19.42
N GLN A 361 -8.29 -5.88 -19.92
CA GLN A 361 -8.52 -5.74 -21.35
C GLN A 361 -7.34 -5.04 -22.03
N THR A 362 -6.82 -3.96 -21.41
CA THR A 362 -5.64 -3.24 -21.91
C THR A 362 -4.39 -4.11 -21.86
N ALA A 363 -4.19 -4.88 -20.79
CA ALA A 363 -3.07 -5.83 -20.68
C ALA A 363 -3.08 -6.85 -21.83
N LYS A 364 -4.25 -7.43 -22.12
CA LYS A 364 -4.43 -8.37 -23.25
C LYS A 364 -4.14 -7.72 -24.61
N LEU A 365 -4.56 -6.45 -24.82
CA LEU A 365 -4.27 -5.71 -26.05
C LEU A 365 -2.76 -5.46 -26.20
N ILE A 366 -2.09 -5.02 -25.15
CA ILE A 366 -0.64 -4.83 -25.15
C ILE A 366 0.07 -6.15 -25.47
N ASN A 367 -0.30 -7.24 -24.81
CA ASN A 367 0.28 -8.57 -25.05
C ASN A 367 0.11 -9.02 -26.51
N LYS A 368 -1.07 -8.78 -27.10
CA LYS A 368 -1.32 -9.03 -28.53
C LYS A 368 -0.40 -8.20 -29.42
N ASN A 369 -0.21 -6.92 -29.13
CA ASN A 369 0.70 -6.05 -29.89
C ASN A 369 2.15 -6.55 -29.79
N LEU A 370 2.60 -6.92 -28.60
CA LEU A 370 3.95 -7.45 -28.37
C LEU A 370 4.18 -8.76 -29.13
N ALA A 371 3.21 -9.68 -29.14
CA ALA A 371 3.27 -10.93 -29.87
C ALA A 371 3.30 -10.75 -31.42
N ALA A 372 2.74 -9.65 -31.92
CA ALA A 372 2.72 -9.33 -33.35
C ALA A 372 4.01 -8.66 -33.84
N LYS A 373 4.94 -8.26 -32.98
CA LYS A 373 6.23 -7.64 -33.33
C LYS A 373 7.11 -8.66 -34.07
N LYS A 374 7.88 -8.15 -35.04
CA LYS A 374 8.86 -8.98 -35.78
C LYS A 374 10.17 -9.22 -35.03
N GLY A 375 10.43 -8.44 -33.97
CA GLY A 375 11.64 -8.50 -33.15
C GLY A 375 11.65 -9.64 -32.12
N PRO A 376 12.56 -9.58 -31.15
CA PRO A 376 12.63 -10.55 -30.07
C PRO A 376 11.34 -10.63 -29.25
N ILE A 377 11.08 -11.80 -28.62
CA ILE A 377 9.96 -12.00 -27.69
C ILE A 377 10.08 -10.97 -26.56
N THR A 378 9.07 -10.12 -26.44
CA THR A 378 9.04 -9.05 -25.43
C THR A 378 8.18 -9.47 -24.26
N PRO A 379 8.72 -9.62 -23.03
CA PRO A 379 7.94 -9.96 -21.86
C PRO A 379 7.05 -8.79 -21.41
N ILE A 380 5.90 -9.12 -20.83
CA ILE A 380 5.01 -8.21 -20.14
C ILE A 380 4.91 -8.58 -18.67
N ILE A 381 5.06 -7.59 -17.80
CA ILE A 381 4.75 -7.63 -16.36
C ILE A 381 3.44 -6.85 -16.25
N ALA A 382 2.34 -7.54 -15.96
CA ALA A 382 1.03 -6.92 -15.91
C ALA A 382 0.40 -7.08 -14.52
N GLU A 383 -0.04 -5.95 -13.96
CA GLU A 383 -0.86 -5.89 -12.76
C GLU A 383 -2.21 -5.26 -13.12
N THR A 384 -3.29 -5.96 -12.79
CA THR A 384 -4.64 -5.52 -13.18
C THR A 384 -5.61 -5.61 -12.01
N GLY A 385 -6.88 -5.29 -12.23
CA GLY A 385 -7.90 -5.30 -11.20
C GLY A 385 -8.29 -6.70 -10.72
N GLY A 386 -9.20 -6.78 -9.75
CA GLY A 386 -9.64 -8.02 -9.14
C GLY A 386 -11.09 -8.02 -8.68
N LEU A 387 -11.71 -9.19 -8.66
CA LEU A 387 -12.92 -9.46 -7.88
C LEU A 387 -12.53 -9.93 -6.49
N ASN A 388 -11.99 -9.02 -5.69
CA ASN A 388 -11.41 -9.33 -4.40
C ASN A 388 -12.48 -9.73 -3.39
N VAL A 389 -12.24 -10.82 -2.67
CA VAL A 389 -13.21 -11.46 -1.80
C VAL A 389 -12.74 -11.46 -0.36
N MET A 390 -13.66 -11.25 0.57
CA MET A 390 -13.42 -11.50 1.99
C MET A 390 -14.39 -12.57 2.48
N VAL A 391 -13.88 -13.58 3.16
CA VAL A 391 -14.67 -14.65 3.79
C VAL A 391 -14.74 -14.40 5.29
N VAL A 392 -15.95 -14.36 5.83
CA VAL A 392 -16.19 -14.12 7.25
C VAL A 392 -16.98 -15.30 7.81
N ASP A 393 -16.37 -16.07 8.70
CA ASP A 393 -17.04 -17.18 9.36
C ASP A 393 -17.69 -16.78 10.70
N SER A 394 -18.49 -17.67 11.26
CA SER A 394 -19.23 -17.43 12.50
C SER A 394 -18.35 -17.22 13.74
N SER A 395 -17.05 -17.49 13.66
CA SER A 395 -16.11 -17.26 14.76
C SER A 395 -15.46 -15.87 14.74
N ALA A 396 -15.65 -15.09 13.65
CA ALA A 396 -15.01 -13.80 13.46
C ALA A 396 -15.44 -12.77 14.52
N LEU A 397 -14.55 -11.79 14.78
CA LEU A 397 -14.84 -10.64 15.63
C LEU A 397 -15.46 -9.55 14.76
N LEU A 398 -16.78 -9.33 14.89
CA LEU A 398 -17.55 -8.48 13.97
C LEU A 398 -17.12 -7.01 13.97
N GLU A 399 -16.67 -6.48 15.10
CA GLU A 399 -16.14 -5.12 15.20
C GLU A 399 -14.90 -4.96 14.34
N GLN A 400 -13.95 -5.89 14.42
CA GLN A 400 -12.74 -5.89 13.58
C GLN A 400 -13.09 -6.12 12.11
N VAL A 401 -14.00 -7.06 11.82
CA VAL A 401 -14.52 -7.28 10.46
C VAL A 401 -15.04 -5.97 9.87
N THR A 402 -15.78 -5.20 10.65
CA THR A 402 -16.40 -3.95 10.19
C THR A 402 -15.35 -2.91 9.82
N ASP A 403 -14.37 -2.67 10.69
CA ASP A 403 -13.28 -1.73 10.44
C ASP A 403 -12.49 -2.14 9.17
N ASP A 404 -12.13 -3.41 9.08
CA ASP A 404 -11.37 -3.95 7.96
C ASP A 404 -12.16 -3.93 6.64
N VAL A 405 -13.48 -4.18 6.68
CA VAL A 405 -14.38 -4.11 5.52
C VAL A 405 -14.53 -2.66 5.03
N VAL A 406 -14.82 -1.73 5.93
CA VAL A 406 -15.00 -0.31 5.59
C VAL A 406 -13.73 0.24 4.95
N ARG A 407 -12.57 -0.03 5.55
CA ARG A 407 -11.28 0.37 5.03
C ARG A 407 -11.00 -0.28 3.66
N SER A 408 -11.22 -1.59 3.54
CA SER A 408 -10.91 -2.33 2.31
C SER A 408 -11.83 -1.98 1.15
N ALA A 409 -13.11 -1.66 1.40
CA ALA A 409 -14.09 -1.42 0.34
C ALA A 409 -14.17 0.05 -0.09
N PHE A 410 -13.96 1.00 0.84
CA PHE A 410 -14.34 2.40 0.62
C PHE A 410 -13.18 3.39 0.63
N ASN A 411 -11.99 3.06 1.17
CA ASN A 411 -10.81 3.92 1.03
C ASN A 411 -10.53 4.24 -0.44
N SER A 412 -10.07 5.44 -0.72
CA SER A 412 -9.87 5.95 -2.09
C SER A 412 -11.14 5.85 -2.96
N ALA A 413 -12.33 5.98 -2.34
CA ALA A 413 -13.62 5.75 -2.99
C ALA A 413 -13.71 4.36 -3.68
N GLY A 414 -13.10 3.33 -3.11
CA GLY A 414 -13.04 1.99 -3.70
C GLY A 414 -12.23 1.89 -4.98
N GLN A 415 -11.45 2.91 -5.34
CA GLN A 415 -10.68 2.99 -6.57
C GLN A 415 -9.27 2.40 -6.41
N ARG A 416 -9.17 1.25 -5.74
CA ARG A 416 -7.94 0.46 -5.59
C ARG A 416 -8.12 -0.90 -6.25
N CYS A 417 -7.06 -1.42 -6.87
CA CYS A 417 -7.06 -2.78 -7.42
C CYS A 417 -7.28 -3.84 -6.33
N SER A 418 -6.78 -3.58 -5.10
CA SER A 418 -6.95 -4.44 -3.92
C SER A 418 -8.28 -4.24 -3.18
N ALA A 419 -9.14 -3.29 -3.59
CA ALA A 419 -10.37 -2.99 -2.87
C ALA A 419 -11.30 -4.19 -2.79
N LEU A 420 -11.92 -4.40 -1.63
CA LEU A 420 -12.90 -5.45 -1.38
C LEU A 420 -14.15 -5.23 -2.25
N ARG A 421 -14.51 -6.23 -3.05
CA ARG A 421 -15.67 -6.18 -3.95
C ARG A 421 -16.81 -7.09 -3.50
N LEU A 422 -16.49 -8.18 -2.82
CA LEU A 422 -17.44 -9.19 -2.37
C LEU A 422 -17.09 -9.69 -0.97
N ILE A 423 -18.03 -9.62 -0.06
CA ILE A 423 -17.91 -10.25 1.25
C ILE A 423 -18.84 -11.47 1.33
N LEU A 424 -18.29 -12.63 1.63
CA LEU A 424 -19.03 -13.86 1.93
C LEU A 424 -19.20 -13.94 3.45
N VAL A 425 -20.44 -13.92 3.92
CA VAL A 425 -20.75 -13.95 5.35
C VAL A 425 -21.53 -15.21 5.69
N GLN A 426 -21.06 -15.95 6.71
CA GLN A 426 -21.76 -17.15 7.18
C GLN A 426 -23.14 -16.79 7.74
N GLU A 427 -24.14 -17.62 7.44
CA GLU A 427 -25.55 -17.26 7.66
C GLU A 427 -25.91 -16.92 9.12
N GLU A 428 -25.23 -17.52 10.10
CA GLU A 428 -25.51 -17.34 11.52
C GLU A 428 -25.19 -15.94 12.03
N ILE A 429 -24.25 -15.24 11.38
CA ILE A 429 -23.81 -13.88 11.77
C ILE A 429 -24.19 -12.82 10.73
N TYR A 430 -24.94 -13.19 9.70
CA TYR A 430 -25.20 -12.32 8.55
C TYR A 430 -25.96 -11.03 8.92
N GLU A 431 -27.03 -11.13 9.70
CA GLU A 431 -27.83 -9.95 10.05
C GLU A 431 -27.09 -8.98 10.97
N ASP A 432 -26.31 -9.51 11.92
CA ASP A 432 -25.47 -8.69 12.78
C ASP A 432 -24.35 -8.00 11.96
N THR A 433 -23.70 -8.72 11.04
CA THR A 433 -22.70 -8.17 10.13
C THR A 433 -23.28 -7.08 9.24
N TRP A 434 -24.44 -7.30 8.63
CA TRP A 434 -25.15 -6.29 7.84
C TRP A 434 -25.40 -5.02 8.64
N LYS A 435 -25.94 -5.18 9.86
CA LYS A 435 -26.30 -4.07 10.75
C LYS A 435 -25.07 -3.24 11.14
N ILE A 436 -23.97 -3.88 11.53
CA ILE A 436 -22.75 -3.19 11.98
C ILE A 436 -22.06 -2.48 10.80
N ILE A 437 -21.90 -3.14 9.65
CA ILE A 437 -21.27 -2.53 8.46
C ILE A 437 -22.11 -1.33 7.99
N THR A 438 -23.43 -1.47 7.88
CA THR A 438 -24.28 -0.33 7.46
C THR A 438 -24.30 0.80 8.47
N GLY A 439 -24.12 0.49 9.77
CA GLY A 439 -23.94 1.48 10.82
C GLY A 439 -22.67 2.28 10.62
N ALA A 440 -21.54 1.62 10.42
CA ALA A 440 -20.23 2.26 10.18
C ALA A 440 -20.21 3.06 8.86
N MET A 441 -20.85 2.57 7.81
CA MET A 441 -20.96 3.30 6.53
C MET A 441 -21.66 4.66 6.67
N LYS A 442 -22.55 4.86 7.64
CA LYS A 442 -23.25 6.12 7.88
C LYS A 442 -22.33 7.20 8.46
N GLU A 443 -21.29 6.80 9.14
CA GLU A 443 -20.34 7.71 9.78
C GLU A 443 -19.27 8.25 8.81
N LEU A 444 -19.19 7.69 7.58
CA LEU A 444 -18.20 8.11 6.59
C LEU A 444 -18.50 9.52 6.07
N MET A 445 -17.49 10.39 6.10
CA MET A 445 -17.56 11.75 5.56
C MET A 445 -17.29 11.75 4.04
N LEU A 446 -18.26 12.21 3.28
CA LEU A 446 -18.19 12.31 1.82
C LEU A 446 -17.98 13.77 1.39
N ASP A 447 -16.80 14.09 0.88
CA ASP A 447 -16.52 15.44 0.37
C ASP A 447 -15.35 15.42 -0.63
N THR A 448 -14.94 16.60 -1.06
CA THR A 448 -13.71 16.78 -1.84
C THR A 448 -12.48 16.74 -0.94
N PRO A 449 -11.31 16.37 -1.47
CA PRO A 449 -10.08 16.24 -0.69
C PRO A 449 -9.57 17.52 -0.01
N ASN A 450 -10.10 18.69 -0.35
CA ASN A 450 -9.78 19.94 0.35
C ASN A 450 -10.26 19.93 1.81
N ASN A 451 -11.28 19.16 2.11
CA ASN A 451 -11.69 18.88 3.47
C ASN A 451 -10.87 17.70 4.01
N PHE A 452 -10.05 17.92 5.03
CA PHE A 452 -9.15 16.90 5.60
C PHE A 452 -9.89 15.83 6.42
N GLU A 453 -11.18 16.04 6.70
CA GLU A 453 -12.05 15.06 7.36
C GLU A 453 -12.71 14.10 6.35
N THR A 454 -12.41 14.23 5.06
CA THR A 454 -13.01 13.41 4.01
C THR A 454 -12.49 11.98 4.07
N ASP A 455 -13.39 11.01 4.24
CA ASP A 455 -13.12 9.58 4.14
C ASP A 455 -13.25 9.09 2.69
N VAL A 456 -14.29 9.55 1.99
CA VAL A 456 -14.59 9.11 0.61
C VAL A 456 -14.62 10.31 -0.33
N GLY A 457 -13.62 10.36 -1.20
CA GLY A 457 -13.44 11.40 -2.20
C GLY A 457 -14.18 11.14 -3.52
N PRO A 458 -13.87 11.94 -4.57
CA PRO A 458 -14.53 11.85 -5.87
C PRO A 458 -14.06 10.63 -6.69
N ILE A 459 -14.93 10.21 -7.61
CA ILE A 459 -14.59 9.32 -8.71
C ILE A 459 -13.77 10.11 -9.74
N ILE A 460 -12.79 9.46 -10.36
CA ILE A 460 -11.78 10.11 -11.21
C ILE A 460 -12.34 10.97 -12.35
N ASN A 461 -13.48 10.60 -12.93
CA ASN A 461 -14.12 11.37 -13.98
C ASN A 461 -15.62 11.09 -14.09
N LYS A 462 -16.32 11.94 -14.87
CA LYS A 462 -17.78 11.87 -15.06
C LYS A 462 -18.26 10.59 -15.74
N ASP A 463 -17.47 9.98 -16.62
CA ASP A 463 -17.89 8.77 -17.33
C ASP A 463 -17.83 7.56 -16.40
N ALA A 464 -16.78 7.45 -15.58
CA ALA A 464 -16.69 6.45 -14.51
C ALA A 464 -17.84 6.62 -13.50
N TYR A 465 -18.12 7.87 -13.08
CA TYR A 465 -19.24 8.18 -12.20
C TYR A 465 -20.58 7.68 -12.79
N LYS A 466 -20.90 8.02 -14.06
CA LYS A 466 -22.14 7.60 -14.71
C LYS A 466 -22.25 6.08 -14.83
N LYS A 467 -21.12 5.39 -15.13
CA LYS A 467 -21.07 3.93 -15.22
C LYS A 467 -21.40 3.29 -13.87
N LEU A 468 -20.79 3.77 -12.79
CA LEU A 468 -21.03 3.26 -11.45
C LEU A 468 -22.45 3.54 -10.95
N ALA A 469 -22.96 4.76 -11.15
CA ALA A 469 -24.33 5.12 -10.79
C ALA A 469 -25.36 4.24 -11.54
N LYS A 470 -25.14 4.01 -12.84
CA LYS A 470 -25.97 3.11 -13.64
C LYS A 470 -25.94 1.67 -13.11
N TYR A 471 -24.77 1.19 -12.71
CA TYR A 471 -24.62 -0.14 -12.14
C TYR A 471 -25.38 -0.27 -10.82
N ILE A 472 -25.24 0.69 -9.89
CA ILE A 472 -25.97 0.69 -8.61
C ILE A 472 -27.49 0.67 -8.84
N ASN A 473 -27.98 1.48 -9.79
CA ASN A 473 -29.42 1.57 -10.10
C ASN A 473 -29.97 0.29 -10.75
N SER A 474 -29.12 -0.56 -11.36
CA SER A 474 -29.57 -1.83 -11.92
C SER A 474 -30.04 -2.86 -10.90
N PHE A 475 -29.74 -2.63 -9.61
CA PHE A 475 -30.19 -3.46 -8.48
C PHE A 475 -31.44 -2.90 -7.78
N ASP A 476 -32.02 -1.81 -8.28
CA ASP A 476 -33.22 -1.23 -7.66
C ASP A 476 -34.43 -2.15 -7.80
N GLY A 477 -35.07 -2.44 -6.65
CA GLY A 477 -36.24 -3.30 -6.58
C GLY A 477 -36.01 -4.81 -6.73
N THR A 478 -34.75 -5.25 -6.90
CA THR A 478 -34.41 -6.67 -7.07
C THR A 478 -33.63 -7.23 -5.89
N ASN A 479 -32.75 -6.44 -5.29
CA ASN A 479 -31.85 -6.87 -4.22
C ASN A 479 -31.97 -5.96 -2.99
N LYS A 480 -31.68 -6.49 -1.80
CA LYS A 480 -31.51 -5.68 -0.59
C LYS A 480 -30.29 -4.78 -0.80
N LYS A 481 -30.49 -3.48 -0.69
CA LYS A 481 -29.47 -2.48 -0.95
C LYS A 481 -29.44 -1.45 0.16
N PHE A 482 -28.24 -1.04 0.56
CA PHE A 482 -28.03 0.08 1.47
C PHE A 482 -27.05 1.07 0.83
N GLN A 483 -27.38 2.34 0.88
CA GLN A 483 -26.55 3.46 0.46
C GLN A 483 -26.40 4.40 1.64
N SER A 484 -25.16 4.77 1.98
CA SER A 484 -24.91 5.53 3.21
C SER A 484 -25.46 6.97 3.17
N HIS A 485 -25.35 7.62 2.00
CA HIS A 485 -25.76 9.02 1.75
C HIS A 485 -26.27 9.15 0.32
N ASP A 486 -26.77 10.33 -0.05
CA ASP A 486 -27.05 10.63 -1.45
C ASP A 486 -25.75 10.79 -2.25
N HIS A 487 -25.81 10.48 -3.54
CA HIS A 487 -24.72 10.78 -4.45
C HIS A 487 -24.57 12.29 -4.64
N VAL A 488 -23.35 12.79 -4.87
CA VAL A 488 -23.08 14.21 -5.13
C VAL A 488 -22.52 14.37 -6.56
N PRO A 489 -23.43 14.42 -7.58
CA PRO A 489 -23.03 14.39 -9.00
C PRO A 489 -22.12 15.55 -9.42
N GLU A 490 -22.34 16.74 -8.87
CA GLU A 490 -21.54 17.94 -9.16
C GLU A 490 -20.09 17.84 -8.69
N LYS A 491 -19.83 17.00 -7.66
CA LYS A 491 -18.51 16.69 -7.14
C LYS A 491 -17.96 15.34 -7.63
N ASN A 492 -18.67 14.63 -8.51
CA ASN A 492 -18.38 13.25 -8.92
C ASN A 492 -18.31 12.25 -7.75
N ILE A 493 -19.00 12.46 -6.65
CA ILE A 493 -18.96 11.57 -5.48
C ILE A 493 -20.09 10.54 -5.58
N ILE A 494 -19.70 9.27 -5.56
CA ILE A 494 -20.60 8.12 -5.39
C ILE A 494 -20.59 7.77 -3.91
N SER A 495 -21.77 7.72 -3.30
CA SER A 495 -21.93 7.28 -1.93
C SER A 495 -21.61 5.78 -1.78
N PRO A 496 -20.91 5.35 -0.72
CA PRO A 496 -20.70 3.94 -0.40
C PRO A 496 -22.01 3.14 -0.45
N CYS A 497 -21.97 2.03 -1.18
CA CYS A 497 -23.13 1.19 -1.42
C CYS A 497 -22.83 -0.26 -1.07
N LEU A 498 -23.74 -0.91 -0.29
CA LEU A 498 -23.73 -2.32 0.04
C LEU A 498 -24.92 -3.01 -0.65
N ILE A 499 -24.66 -4.02 -1.46
CA ILE A 499 -25.67 -4.72 -2.28
C ILE A 499 -25.65 -6.21 -1.91
N GLU A 500 -26.80 -6.75 -1.43
CA GLU A 500 -26.95 -8.18 -1.23
C GLU A 500 -27.13 -8.89 -2.57
N LEU A 501 -26.34 -9.92 -2.83
CA LEU A 501 -26.47 -10.75 -4.02
C LEU A 501 -27.41 -11.94 -3.77
N ASN A 502 -28.30 -12.20 -4.71
CA ASN A 502 -29.11 -13.42 -4.73
C ASN A 502 -28.30 -14.61 -5.31
N SER A 503 -27.32 -14.31 -6.16
CA SER A 503 -26.41 -15.28 -6.77
C SER A 503 -25.04 -14.66 -7.05
N LEU A 504 -23.97 -15.46 -6.90
CA LEU A 504 -22.62 -15.05 -7.29
C LEU A 504 -22.47 -14.81 -8.80
N ASN A 505 -23.44 -15.19 -9.61
CA ASN A 505 -23.48 -14.91 -11.06
C ASN A 505 -23.88 -13.45 -11.37
N GLU A 506 -24.38 -12.69 -10.39
CA GLU A 506 -24.74 -11.27 -10.59
C GLU A 506 -23.52 -10.35 -10.64
N ILE A 507 -22.35 -10.81 -10.19
CA ILE A 507 -21.09 -10.08 -10.25
C ILE A 507 -20.11 -10.81 -11.16
N ASN A 508 -19.74 -10.22 -12.31
CA ASN A 508 -18.83 -10.82 -13.29
C ASN A 508 -17.60 -9.97 -13.58
N ASP A 509 -17.71 -8.66 -13.38
CA ASP A 509 -16.65 -7.70 -13.64
C ASP A 509 -16.42 -6.82 -12.43
N GLU A 510 -15.19 -6.32 -12.31
CA GLU A 510 -14.82 -5.36 -11.28
C GLU A 510 -15.57 -4.03 -11.44
N GLN A 511 -16.20 -3.57 -10.36
CA GLN A 511 -16.74 -2.22 -10.27
C GLN A 511 -15.76 -1.33 -9.51
N PHE A 512 -15.03 -0.49 -10.23
CA PHE A 512 -13.93 0.31 -9.68
C PHE A 512 -14.44 1.59 -8.99
N GLY A 513 -15.14 1.40 -7.87
CA GLY A 513 -15.81 2.43 -7.09
C GLY A 513 -16.23 1.91 -5.71
N PRO A 514 -16.89 2.74 -4.88
CA PRO A 514 -17.25 2.43 -3.51
C PRO A 514 -18.49 1.52 -3.43
N ILE A 515 -18.43 0.36 -4.08
CA ILE A 515 -19.51 -0.61 -4.19
C ILE A 515 -19.02 -1.94 -3.62
N LEU A 516 -19.67 -2.37 -2.54
CA LEU A 516 -19.44 -3.65 -1.90
C LEU A 516 -20.64 -4.57 -2.12
N HIS A 517 -20.38 -5.80 -2.52
CA HIS A 517 -21.40 -6.83 -2.57
C HIS A 517 -21.30 -7.75 -1.35
N ILE A 518 -22.44 -8.22 -0.85
CA ILE A 518 -22.49 -9.17 0.25
C ILE A 518 -23.30 -10.39 -0.16
N TYR A 519 -22.79 -11.57 0.17
CA TYR A 519 -23.43 -12.84 -0.11
C TYR A 519 -23.45 -13.71 1.13
N LYS A 520 -24.61 -14.25 1.46
CA LYS A 520 -24.82 -15.14 2.60
C LYS A 520 -24.54 -16.59 2.21
N TYR A 521 -23.72 -17.30 3.00
CA TYR A 521 -23.42 -18.71 2.72
C TYR A 521 -23.65 -19.60 3.94
N LYS A 522 -23.93 -20.89 3.67
CA LYS A 522 -23.98 -21.94 4.69
C LYS A 522 -22.61 -22.57 4.85
N ALA A 523 -22.20 -22.89 6.09
CA ALA A 523 -20.87 -23.41 6.38
C ALA A 523 -20.43 -24.56 5.47
N HIS A 524 -21.34 -25.52 5.19
CA HIS A 524 -21.04 -26.68 4.35
C HIS A 524 -20.95 -26.38 2.84
N SER A 525 -21.37 -25.20 2.38
CA SER A 525 -21.38 -24.83 0.96
C SER A 525 -20.27 -23.87 0.58
N LEU A 526 -19.36 -23.51 1.50
CA LEU A 526 -18.31 -22.54 1.24
C LEU A 526 -17.41 -22.97 0.08
N GLY A 527 -16.97 -24.22 0.03
CA GLY A 527 -16.09 -24.74 -1.03
C GLY A 527 -16.70 -24.56 -2.44
N ASP A 528 -18.00 -24.81 -2.61
CA ASP A 528 -18.70 -24.61 -3.89
C ASP A 528 -18.74 -23.13 -4.30
N HIS A 529 -18.85 -22.21 -3.32
CA HIS A 529 -18.85 -20.78 -3.60
C HIS A 529 -17.46 -20.28 -3.97
N LEU A 530 -16.43 -20.77 -3.28
CA LEU A 530 -15.03 -20.44 -3.61
C LEU A 530 -14.66 -20.94 -5.02
N GLN A 531 -15.13 -22.14 -5.41
CA GLN A 531 -14.93 -22.64 -6.77
C GLN A 531 -15.58 -21.75 -7.81
N LYS A 532 -16.82 -21.29 -7.61
CA LYS A 532 -17.51 -20.36 -8.51
C LYS A 532 -16.78 -19.02 -8.65
N ILE A 533 -16.07 -18.58 -7.60
CA ILE A 533 -15.25 -17.38 -7.63
C ILE A 533 -13.98 -17.63 -8.44
N ASN A 534 -13.30 -18.77 -8.22
CA ASN A 534 -12.13 -19.18 -9.00
C ASN A 534 -12.44 -19.27 -10.50
N ASP A 535 -13.62 -19.75 -10.87
CA ASP A 535 -14.09 -19.86 -12.28
C ASP A 535 -14.17 -18.49 -12.99
N LYS A 536 -14.21 -17.38 -12.23
CA LYS A 536 -14.14 -16.02 -12.79
C LYS A 536 -12.71 -15.61 -13.19
N ASN A 537 -11.71 -16.40 -12.84
CA ASN A 537 -10.29 -16.26 -13.18
C ASN A 537 -9.60 -14.98 -12.68
N PHE A 538 -10.16 -14.26 -11.73
CA PHE A 538 -9.45 -13.21 -11.01
C PHE A 538 -8.72 -13.81 -9.80
N GLY A 539 -7.58 -13.21 -9.43
CA GLY A 539 -6.79 -13.70 -8.30
C GLY A 539 -5.84 -12.62 -7.78
N LEU A 540 -6.35 -11.54 -7.19
CA LEU A 540 -5.49 -10.49 -6.65
C LEU A 540 -5.42 -10.55 -5.12
N THR A 541 -6.51 -10.22 -4.40
CA THR A 541 -6.52 -10.22 -2.94
C THR A 541 -7.66 -11.04 -2.37
N LEU A 542 -7.39 -11.72 -1.24
CA LEU A 542 -8.30 -12.49 -0.43
C LEU A 542 -8.21 -12.03 1.02
N GLY A 543 -9.33 -11.69 1.63
CA GLY A 543 -9.46 -11.48 3.08
C GLY A 543 -10.11 -12.69 3.75
N ILE A 544 -9.70 -13.00 4.97
CA ILE A 544 -10.29 -14.08 5.76
C ILE A 544 -10.43 -13.59 7.20
N HIS A 545 -11.65 -13.61 7.73
CA HIS A 545 -11.90 -13.37 9.14
C HIS A 545 -12.41 -14.64 9.81
N SER A 546 -11.55 -15.25 10.63
CA SER A 546 -11.82 -16.45 11.41
C SER A 546 -10.88 -16.51 12.60
N ARG A 547 -11.38 -17.01 13.73
CA ARG A 547 -10.55 -17.34 14.90
C ARG A 547 -10.12 -18.81 14.93
N ILE A 548 -10.40 -19.57 13.87
CA ILE A 548 -10.09 -20.98 13.73
C ILE A 548 -9.00 -21.14 12.68
N GLU A 549 -7.78 -21.49 13.13
CA GLU A 549 -6.57 -21.58 12.30
C GLU A 549 -6.77 -22.52 11.10
N SER A 550 -7.26 -23.73 11.32
CA SER A 550 -7.48 -24.70 10.25
C SER A 550 -8.43 -24.21 9.15
N LYS A 551 -9.38 -23.31 9.47
CA LYS A 551 -10.31 -22.75 8.49
C LYS A 551 -9.64 -21.70 7.59
N TYR A 552 -8.86 -20.78 8.16
CA TYR A 552 -8.22 -19.79 7.31
C TYR A 552 -7.10 -20.41 6.46
N ASP A 553 -6.42 -21.46 6.95
CA ASP A 553 -5.48 -22.23 6.15
C ASP A 553 -6.18 -22.94 4.98
N GLU A 554 -7.31 -23.60 5.23
CA GLU A 554 -8.12 -24.24 4.19
C GLU A 554 -8.60 -23.22 3.14
N ILE A 555 -9.20 -22.09 3.56
CA ILE A 555 -9.72 -21.07 2.66
C ILE A 555 -8.59 -20.46 1.80
N SER A 556 -7.43 -20.22 2.39
CA SER A 556 -6.28 -19.66 1.67
C SER A 556 -5.72 -20.57 0.59
N LEU A 557 -5.92 -21.90 0.73
CA LEU A 557 -5.55 -22.90 -0.27
C LEU A 557 -6.61 -23.09 -1.35
N LEU A 558 -7.89 -22.86 -1.03
CA LEU A 558 -9.01 -23.10 -1.95
C LEU A 558 -9.24 -21.94 -2.93
N LEU A 559 -8.96 -20.70 -2.54
CA LEU A 559 -9.17 -19.53 -3.41
C LEU A 559 -7.85 -19.06 -4.01
N ASN A 560 -7.82 -18.98 -5.34
CA ASN A 560 -6.69 -18.44 -6.08
C ASN A 560 -6.57 -16.93 -5.83
N ALA A 561 -5.54 -16.52 -5.11
CA ALA A 561 -5.24 -15.11 -4.85
C ALA A 561 -3.73 -14.91 -4.68
N GLY A 562 -3.25 -13.85 -5.28
CA GLY A 562 -1.84 -13.48 -5.11
C GLY A 562 -1.49 -13.08 -3.68
N ASN A 563 -2.41 -12.45 -2.96
CA ASN A 563 -2.23 -12.02 -1.58
C ASN A 563 -3.42 -12.47 -0.72
N ALA A 564 -3.16 -13.17 0.38
CA ALA A 564 -4.15 -13.52 1.39
C ALA A 564 -3.87 -12.78 2.71
N TYR A 565 -4.92 -12.21 3.30
CA TYR A 565 -4.87 -11.43 4.52
C TYR A 565 -5.81 -12.03 5.56
N VAL A 566 -5.29 -12.41 6.72
CA VAL A 566 -6.05 -13.06 7.78
C VAL A 566 -6.25 -12.09 8.95
N ASN A 567 -7.51 -11.87 9.33
CA ASN A 567 -7.93 -11.01 10.45
C ASN A 567 -7.34 -9.59 10.36
N ARG A 568 -7.34 -9.03 9.15
CA ARG A 568 -6.94 -7.65 8.86
C ARG A 568 -7.53 -7.16 7.53
N ASP A 569 -7.39 -5.87 7.26
CA ASP A 569 -7.77 -5.27 5.98
C ASP A 569 -6.95 -5.82 4.78
N MET A 570 -7.51 -5.68 3.57
CA MET A 570 -6.95 -6.19 2.32
C MET A 570 -6.20 -5.13 1.51
N VAL A 571 -6.04 -3.93 2.03
CA VAL A 571 -5.41 -2.78 1.36
C VAL A 571 -4.12 -2.38 2.06
N GLY A 572 -3.28 -1.56 1.41
CA GLY A 572 -2.06 -1.05 2.04
C GLY A 572 -0.94 -2.10 2.20
N ALA A 573 -0.66 -2.88 1.15
CA ALA A 573 0.51 -3.73 1.10
C ALA A 573 1.80 -2.90 1.25
N VAL A 574 2.66 -3.30 2.19
CA VAL A 574 3.91 -2.58 2.51
C VAL A 574 5.07 -3.15 1.70
N VAL A 575 5.82 -2.25 1.04
CA VAL A 575 6.98 -2.62 0.21
C VAL A 575 8.02 -3.39 1.01
N GLY A 576 8.41 -4.56 0.51
CA GLY A 576 9.36 -5.46 1.17
C GLY A 576 8.80 -6.27 2.35
N VAL A 577 7.51 -6.10 2.68
CA VAL A 577 6.83 -6.83 3.75
C VAL A 577 5.70 -7.71 3.20
N GLN A 578 4.83 -7.13 2.37
CA GLN A 578 3.81 -7.87 1.63
C GLN A 578 3.98 -7.61 0.13
N PRO A 579 4.84 -8.36 -0.57
CA PRO A 579 4.95 -8.26 -2.03
C PRO A 579 3.57 -8.40 -2.69
N PHE A 580 3.26 -7.49 -3.62
CA PHE A 580 1.92 -7.36 -4.17
C PHE A 580 1.86 -7.74 -5.64
N GLY A 581 0.87 -8.54 -6.02
CA GLY A 581 0.61 -8.93 -7.41
C GLY A 581 -0.39 -10.06 -7.51
N GLY A 582 -1.10 -10.10 -8.63
CA GLY A 582 -2.15 -11.06 -8.93
C GLY A 582 -1.78 -12.14 -9.92
N GLU A 583 -2.73 -13.05 -10.14
CA GLU A 583 -2.66 -14.12 -11.14
C GLU A 583 -3.93 -14.17 -12.00
N GLY A 584 -3.91 -14.93 -13.06
CA GLY A 584 -5.05 -15.05 -13.96
C GLY A 584 -5.40 -13.74 -14.68
N LEU A 585 -6.64 -13.26 -14.52
CA LEU A 585 -7.06 -11.95 -15.07
C LEU A 585 -6.53 -10.77 -14.25
N SER A 586 -6.02 -11.01 -13.05
CA SER A 586 -5.50 -9.97 -12.17
C SER A 586 -4.02 -9.65 -12.36
N GLY A 587 -3.31 -10.43 -13.15
CA GLY A 587 -1.93 -10.09 -13.46
C GLY A 587 -1.07 -11.27 -13.88
N CYS A 588 0.19 -10.96 -14.16
CA CYS A 588 1.24 -11.93 -14.43
C CYS A 588 2.60 -11.34 -14.05
N GLY A 589 3.50 -12.22 -13.60
CA GLY A 589 4.84 -11.84 -13.22
C GLY A 589 5.10 -12.01 -11.72
N LEU A 590 6.31 -11.63 -11.30
CA LEU A 590 6.71 -11.64 -9.90
C LEU A 590 6.19 -10.37 -9.22
N LYS A 591 5.90 -10.48 -7.93
CA LYS A 591 5.19 -9.47 -7.15
C LYS A 591 6.00 -8.19 -6.94
N ALA A 592 5.38 -7.04 -7.20
CA ALA A 592 5.96 -5.73 -6.93
C ALA A 592 6.28 -5.55 -5.44
N GLY A 593 7.37 -4.84 -5.13
CA GLY A 593 7.83 -4.69 -3.75
C GLY A 593 8.35 -5.98 -3.12
N GLY A 594 8.62 -7.01 -3.92
CA GLY A 594 9.17 -8.27 -3.46
C GLY A 594 10.63 -8.50 -3.85
N PRO A 595 11.34 -9.42 -3.16
CA PRO A 595 12.77 -9.64 -3.37
C PRO A 595 13.10 -10.20 -4.75
N ASN A 596 12.14 -10.82 -5.41
CA ASN A 596 12.34 -11.41 -6.74
C ASN A 596 11.91 -10.47 -7.89
N TYR A 597 11.32 -9.32 -7.60
CA TYR A 597 10.72 -8.47 -8.62
C TYR A 597 11.72 -8.02 -9.68
N LEU A 598 12.94 -7.66 -9.29
CA LEU A 598 14.00 -7.20 -10.20
C LEU A 598 14.46 -8.25 -11.21
N LEU A 599 14.24 -9.55 -10.96
CA LEU A 599 14.57 -10.63 -11.89
C LEU A 599 13.82 -10.51 -13.23
N GLN A 600 12.68 -9.87 -13.24
CA GLN A 600 11.89 -9.65 -14.47
C GLN A 600 12.51 -8.62 -15.41
N PHE A 601 13.37 -7.73 -14.89
CA PHE A 601 14.01 -6.65 -15.61
C PHE A 601 15.40 -6.99 -16.13
N VAL A 602 15.91 -8.19 -15.85
CA VAL A 602 17.26 -8.61 -16.23
C VAL A 602 17.23 -9.90 -17.06
N ASN A 603 18.29 -10.09 -17.85
CA ASN A 603 18.63 -11.36 -18.46
C ASN A 603 19.71 -12.04 -17.62
N GLU A 604 19.53 -13.32 -17.35
CA GLU A 604 20.54 -14.17 -16.72
C GLU A 604 21.57 -14.58 -17.78
N ARG A 605 22.84 -14.48 -17.44
CA ARG A 605 23.96 -14.89 -18.28
C ARG A 605 24.86 -15.85 -17.52
N VAL A 606 25.07 -17.00 -18.11
CA VAL A 606 26.02 -18.01 -17.58
C VAL A 606 27.34 -17.89 -18.35
N VAL A 607 28.44 -17.87 -17.60
CA VAL A 607 29.81 -17.94 -18.15
C VAL A 607 30.51 -19.14 -17.52
N SER A 608 30.86 -20.13 -18.33
CA SER A 608 31.64 -21.27 -17.93
C SER A 608 33.09 -21.09 -18.37
N LYS A 609 34.04 -21.16 -17.43
CA LYS A 609 35.48 -21.02 -17.68
C LYS A 609 36.18 -22.34 -17.42
N ASN A 610 36.85 -22.87 -18.42
CA ASN A 610 37.72 -24.01 -18.24
C ASN A 610 39.01 -23.55 -17.56
N THR A 611 39.15 -23.86 -16.28
CA THR A 611 40.30 -23.46 -15.46
C THR A 611 41.60 -24.21 -15.82
N VAL A 612 41.50 -25.32 -16.51
CA VAL A 612 42.70 -26.10 -16.97
C VAL A 612 43.57 -25.25 -17.92
N ALA A 613 42.95 -24.38 -18.74
CA ALA A 613 43.67 -23.47 -19.64
C ALA A 613 44.56 -22.45 -18.88
N PHE A 614 44.31 -22.23 -17.60
CA PHE A 614 45.01 -21.28 -16.73
C PHE A 614 45.88 -21.99 -15.64
N GLY A 615 46.13 -23.29 -15.77
CA GLY A 615 46.96 -24.06 -14.83
C GLY A 615 46.17 -24.93 -13.83
N GLY A 616 44.85 -25.04 -13.99
CA GLY A 616 43.99 -25.91 -13.18
C GLY A 616 43.29 -25.21 -12.02
N ASN A 617 42.29 -25.90 -11.44
CA ASN A 617 41.56 -25.42 -10.27
C ASN A 617 42.24 -25.93 -8.98
N THR A 618 42.75 -25.00 -8.18
CA THR A 618 43.37 -25.31 -6.88
C THR A 618 42.40 -25.93 -5.86
N GLU A 619 41.09 -25.76 -6.02
CA GLU A 619 40.08 -26.42 -5.18
C GLU A 619 40.01 -27.94 -5.42
N LEU A 620 40.25 -28.40 -6.67
CA LEU A 620 40.33 -29.83 -6.99
C LEU A 620 41.56 -30.51 -6.35
N LEU A 621 42.63 -29.74 -6.10
CA LEU A 621 43.83 -30.25 -5.43
C LEU A 621 43.66 -30.43 -3.90
N ASN A 622 42.57 -29.88 -3.35
CA ASN A 622 42.26 -29.94 -1.91
C ASN A 622 41.11 -30.90 -1.55
N LEU A 623 40.58 -31.66 -2.50
CA LEU A 623 39.51 -32.65 -2.26
C LEU A 623 39.92 -33.80 -1.31
N ASP A 624 41.21 -33.99 -1.07
CA ASP A 624 41.69 -35.01 -0.14
C ASP A 624 41.83 -34.52 1.33
N LYS A 625 41.27 -33.32 1.66
CA LYS A 625 41.41 -32.73 3.00
C LYS A 625 40.09 -32.49 3.76
N GLU A 626 38.99 -33.08 3.32
CA GLU A 626 37.74 -33.14 4.10
C GLU A 626 37.39 -34.56 4.52
#